data_ec185c234ad7d52560beaf8afe08603f
#
_entry.id   ec185c234ad7d52560beaf8afe08603f
#
_cell.length_a   1.000
_cell.length_b   1.000
_cell.length_c   1.000
_cell.angle_alpha   90.00
_cell.angle_beta   90.00
_cell.angle_gamma   90.00
#
_symmetry.space_group_name_H-M   'P 1'
#
loop_
_entity.id
_entity.type
_entity.pdbx_description
1 polymer ?
#
loop_
_entity_poly.entity_id
_entity_poly.type
_entity_poly.pdbx_seq_one_letter_code
_entity_poly.pdbx_strand_id
1 'polypeptide(L)'
;MAILEVSNIKKSFGKTEVLKDISFTLEKGDVLSIIGSSGSGKTTLLRCLNFLETTDCGKIVADGEVLFDSEDKTRLTDEKIRENRLNFGLVFQNFNLFPQYTVLQNLTLAPTLLKKGDEATIKQKALELIKKVGLEEKADFYPCQLSGGQQQRVAIARALALNPKILFFDEPTSALDPELTMEVLNVIKGLKESGCTMVIVTHEMAFARDVSDKVIFMDGGVIVEQGDPEQVINNPQNERTKHFLNRYKENS
;
A
#
# COMPACT_ATOMS: atom_id res chain seq x y z
N MET A 1 -17.59 9.74 -1.65
CA MET A 1 -16.75 10.95 -1.58
C MET A 1 -15.31 10.49 -1.58
N ALA A 2 -14.54 10.92 -2.57
CA ALA A 2 -13.16 10.43 -2.74
C ALA A 2 -12.33 10.70 -1.49
N ILE A 3 -11.67 9.66 -0.98
CA ILE A 3 -10.71 9.77 0.14
C ILE A 3 -9.30 10.05 -0.36
N LEU A 4 -9.01 9.69 -1.62
CA LEU A 4 -7.75 10.00 -2.30
C LEU A 4 -8.05 10.48 -3.71
N GLU A 5 -7.53 11.65 -4.06
CA GLU A 5 -7.53 12.18 -5.41
C GLU A 5 -6.10 12.42 -5.86
N VAL A 6 -5.73 11.81 -6.96
CA VAL A 6 -4.40 11.88 -7.56
C VAL A 6 -4.56 12.46 -8.95
N SER A 7 -3.90 13.58 -9.23
CA SER A 7 -4.05 14.30 -10.50
C SER A 7 -2.69 14.62 -11.10
N ASN A 8 -2.47 14.18 -12.34
CA ASN A 8 -1.34 14.51 -13.23
C ASN A 8 0.04 14.28 -12.59
N ILE A 9 0.18 13.23 -11.77
CA ILE A 9 1.44 12.92 -11.09
C ILE A 9 2.50 12.54 -12.11
N LYS A 10 3.64 13.25 -12.05
CA LYS A 10 4.84 12.97 -12.84
C LYS A 10 6.05 12.79 -11.94
N LYS A 11 6.94 11.90 -12.34
CA LYS A 11 8.21 11.65 -11.66
C LYS A 11 9.30 11.23 -12.63
N SER A 12 10.44 11.88 -12.54
CA SER A 12 11.64 11.55 -13.32
C SER A 12 12.83 11.29 -12.41
N PHE A 13 13.73 10.41 -12.82
CA PHE A 13 15.04 10.19 -12.22
C PHE A 13 16.11 10.50 -13.28
N GLY A 14 16.77 11.64 -13.13
CA GLY A 14 17.68 12.16 -14.13
C GLY A 14 16.96 12.42 -15.46
N LYS A 15 17.29 11.69 -16.51
CA LYS A 15 16.65 11.80 -17.84
C LYS A 15 15.52 10.82 -18.09
N THR A 16 15.26 9.92 -17.13
CA THR A 16 14.25 8.86 -17.28
C THR A 16 12.95 9.30 -16.62
N GLU A 17 11.91 9.51 -17.42
CA GLU A 17 10.55 9.77 -16.94
C GLU A 17 9.89 8.43 -16.56
N VAL A 18 9.65 8.23 -15.26
CA VAL A 18 9.11 6.97 -14.69
C VAL A 18 7.60 7.05 -14.53
N LEU A 19 7.07 8.21 -14.10
CA LEU A 19 5.62 8.49 -14.07
C LEU A 19 5.36 9.69 -14.99
N LYS A 20 4.44 9.53 -15.94
CA LYS A 20 4.26 10.51 -17.03
C LYS A 20 3.01 11.35 -16.89
N ASP A 21 1.94 10.81 -16.38
CA ASP A 21 0.67 11.51 -16.15
C ASP A 21 -0.30 10.54 -15.45
N ILE A 22 -0.16 10.39 -14.14
CA ILE A 22 -0.98 9.44 -13.39
C ILE A 22 -2.11 10.20 -12.70
N SER A 23 -3.36 9.81 -13.02
CA SER A 23 -4.56 10.40 -12.42
C SER A 23 -5.57 9.31 -12.10
N PHE A 24 -6.05 9.28 -10.84
CA PHE A 24 -7.12 8.38 -10.39
C PHE A 24 -7.75 8.86 -9.10
N THR A 25 -8.87 8.27 -8.74
CA THR A 25 -9.57 8.53 -7.48
C THR A 25 -9.85 7.21 -6.76
N LEU A 26 -9.94 7.29 -5.42
CA LEU A 26 -10.31 6.17 -4.55
C LEU A 26 -11.36 6.65 -3.55
N GLU A 27 -12.47 5.91 -3.45
CA GLU A 27 -13.52 6.19 -2.47
C GLU A 27 -13.17 5.59 -1.11
N LYS A 28 -13.80 6.12 -0.05
CA LYS A 28 -13.58 5.60 1.30
C LYS A 28 -14.18 4.20 1.44
N GLY A 29 -13.38 3.27 1.95
CA GLY A 29 -13.75 1.87 2.11
C GLY A 29 -13.43 1.00 0.89
N ASP A 30 -13.07 1.60 -0.25
CA ASP A 30 -12.73 0.86 -1.46
C ASP A 30 -11.28 0.34 -1.45
N VAL A 31 -11.08 -0.70 -2.23
CA VAL A 31 -9.79 -1.30 -2.53
C VAL A 31 -9.43 -1.08 -3.99
N LEU A 32 -8.31 -0.42 -4.24
CA LEU A 32 -7.72 -0.23 -5.56
C LEU A 32 -6.53 -1.15 -5.73
N SER A 33 -6.56 -2.05 -6.70
CA SER A 33 -5.35 -2.78 -7.11
C SER A 33 -4.66 -2.14 -8.30
N ILE A 34 -3.33 -2.08 -8.24
CA ILE A 34 -2.47 -1.61 -9.33
C ILE A 34 -1.64 -2.80 -9.82
N ILE A 35 -1.88 -3.21 -11.06
CA ILE A 35 -1.18 -4.28 -11.74
C ILE A 35 -0.34 -3.74 -12.89
N GLY A 36 0.59 -4.52 -13.41
CA GLY A 36 1.41 -4.12 -14.56
C GLY A 36 2.80 -4.72 -14.55
N SER A 37 3.52 -4.53 -15.66
CA SER A 37 4.86 -5.08 -15.88
C SER A 37 5.87 -4.56 -14.85
N SER A 38 6.95 -5.31 -14.63
CA SER A 38 8.10 -4.83 -13.85
C SER A 38 8.65 -3.56 -14.50
N GLY A 39 9.01 -2.57 -13.68
CA GLY A 39 9.50 -1.28 -14.17
C GLY A 39 8.42 -0.32 -14.71
N SER A 40 7.12 -0.65 -14.63
CA SER A 40 6.05 0.26 -15.09
C SER A 40 5.80 1.47 -14.17
N GLY A 41 6.49 1.57 -13.03
CA GLY A 41 6.41 2.72 -12.12
C GLY A 41 5.52 2.52 -10.88
N LYS A 42 4.94 1.33 -10.66
CA LYS A 42 4.00 1.05 -9.54
C LYS A 42 4.58 1.39 -8.17
N THR A 43 5.75 0.85 -7.82
CA THR A 43 6.44 1.15 -6.56
C THR A 43 6.82 2.62 -6.45
N THR A 44 7.23 3.25 -7.56
CA THR A 44 7.53 4.70 -7.59
C THR A 44 6.27 5.52 -7.29
N LEU A 45 5.13 5.14 -7.87
CA LEU A 45 3.85 5.78 -7.59
C LEU A 45 3.50 5.67 -6.10
N LEU A 46 3.57 4.45 -5.51
CA LEU A 46 3.31 4.28 -4.08
C LEU A 46 4.24 5.14 -3.21
N ARG A 47 5.53 5.21 -3.56
CA ARG A 47 6.50 6.03 -2.82
C ARG A 47 6.18 7.52 -2.92
N CYS A 48 5.77 8.01 -4.09
CA CYS A 48 5.33 9.39 -4.26
C CYS A 48 4.09 9.69 -3.41
N LEU A 49 3.07 8.82 -3.43
CA LEU A 49 1.84 8.98 -2.65
C LEU A 49 2.10 8.95 -1.14
N ASN A 50 3.10 8.18 -0.69
CA ASN A 50 3.51 8.11 0.71
C ASN A 50 4.57 9.16 1.09
N PHE A 51 4.90 10.11 0.22
CA PHE A 51 5.93 11.13 0.45
C PHE A 51 7.32 10.56 0.78
N LEU A 52 7.60 9.31 0.38
CA LEU A 52 8.92 8.70 0.48
C LEU A 52 9.81 9.10 -0.70
N GLU A 53 9.19 9.53 -1.78
CA GLU A 53 9.83 10.10 -2.96
C GLU A 53 9.14 11.44 -3.30
N THR A 54 9.91 12.41 -3.74
CA THR A 54 9.37 13.71 -4.14
C THR A 54 8.70 13.61 -5.50
N THR A 55 7.45 14.05 -5.59
CA THR A 55 6.71 14.17 -6.85
C THR A 55 7.16 15.42 -7.60
N ASP A 56 7.39 15.33 -8.92
CA ASP A 56 7.86 16.47 -9.72
C ASP A 56 6.71 17.39 -10.14
N CYS A 57 5.55 16.81 -10.51
CA CYS A 57 4.34 17.55 -10.90
C CYS A 57 3.09 16.85 -10.42
N GLY A 58 1.98 17.59 -10.38
CA GLY A 58 0.64 17.07 -10.09
C GLY A 58 0.11 17.50 -8.73
N LYS A 59 -0.95 16.84 -8.30
CA LYS A 59 -1.66 17.15 -7.05
C LYS A 59 -2.09 15.87 -6.33
N ILE A 60 -1.99 15.88 -5.00
CA ILE A 60 -2.43 14.80 -4.12
C ILE A 60 -3.36 15.40 -3.06
N VAL A 61 -4.61 14.93 -3.02
CA VAL A 61 -5.59 15.30 -2.01
C VAL A 61 -5.98 14.04 -1.23
N ALA A 62 -5.96 14.09 0.09
CA ALA A 62 -6.43 13.00 0.93
C ALA A 62 -7.46 13.53 1.94
N ASP A 63 -8.64 12.90 1.98
CA ASP A 63 -9.75 13.25 2.87
C ASP A 63 -10.12 14.77 2.79
N GLY A 64 -10.11 15.31 1.57
CA GLY A 64 -10.41 16.72 1.28
C GLY A 64 -9.26 17.71 1.58
N GLU A 65 -8.14 17.25 2.16
CA GLU A 65 -6.95 18.08 2.41
C GLU A 65 -5.95 17.97 1.26
N VAL A 66 -5.49 19.11 0.72
CA VAL A 66 -4.41 19.14 -0.27
C VAL A 66 -3.08 18.85 0.43
N LEU A 67 -2.51 17.68 0.16
CA LEU A 67 -1.23 17.28 0.73
C LEU A 67 -0.03 17.70 -0.12
N PHE A 68 -0.21 17.75 -1.43
CA PHE A 68 0.77 18.22 -2.41
C PHE A 68 0.06 18.86 -3.58
N ASP A 69 0.60 19.99 -4.04
CA ASP A 69 0.18 20.68 -5.27
C ASP A 69 1.42 21.32 -5.90
N SER A 70 1.79 20.89 -7.11
CA SER A 70 2.96 21.42 -7.82
C SER A 70 2.78 22.88 -8.30
N GLU A 71 1.54 23.39 -8.34
CA GLU A 71 1.26 24.79 -8.66
C GLU A 71 1.49 25.70 -7.44
N ASP A 72 1.43 25.13 -6.23
CA ASP A 72 1.80 25.85 -5.01
C ASP A 72 3.33 25.91 -4.91
N LYS A 73 3.87 27.12 -5.05
CA LYS A 73 5.32 27.39 -4.97
C LYS A 73 5.88 27.25 -3.56
N THR A 74 5.04 27.04 -2.56
CA THR A 74 5.48 26.81 -1.17
C THR A 74 6.10 25.42 -1.06
N ARG A 75 7.39 25.38 -0.80
CA ARG A 75 8.10 24.10 -0.60
C ARG A 75 7.57 23.39 0.65
N LEU A 76 7.22 22.12 0.50
CA LEU A 76 6.85 21.28 1.64
C LEU A 76 8.03 21.20 2.63
N THR A 77 7.78 21.58 3.88
CA THR A 77 8.76 21.43 4.95
C THR A 77 8.83 19.97 5.39
N ASP A 78 9.95 19.56 5.99
CA ASP A 78 10.11 18.22 6.55
C ASP A 78 9.04 17.89 7.60
N GLU A 79 8.58 18.89 8.34
CA GLU A 79 7.48 18.77 9.30
C GLU A 79 6.17 18.44 8.60
N LYS A 80 5.81 19.20 7.55
CA LYS A 80 4.59 18.95 6.77
C LYS A 80 4.63 17.60 6.07
N ILE A 81 5.79 17.18 5.56
CA ILE A 81 5.98 15.83 4.99
C ILE A 81 5.71 14.75 6.04
N ARG A 82 6.21 14.91 7.28
CA ARG A 82 5.95 13.96 8.37
C ARG A 82 4.47 13.91 8.73
N GLU A 83 3.80 15.05 8.81
CA GLU A 83 2.35 15.11 9.04
C GLU A 83 1.57 14.41 7.92
N ASN A 84 1.90 14.71 6.65
CA ASN A 84 1.25 14.10 5.50
C ASN A 84 1.37 12.57 5.53
N ARG A 85 2.54 12.03 5.91
CA ARG A 85 2.76 10.58 6.06
C ARG A 85 1.84 9.91 7.07
N LEU A 86 1.34 10.62 8.08
CA LEU A 86 0.42 10.08 9.08
C LEU A 86 -0.95 9.71 8.52
N ASN A 87 -1.32 10.23 7.35
CA ASN A 87 -2.55 9.82 6.66
C ASN A 87 -2.45 8.40 6.09
N PHE A 88 -1.23 7.87 5.95
CA PHE A 88 -0.94 6.66 5.18
C PHE A 88 -0.20 5.62 6.02
N GLY A 89 -0.58 4.36 5.85
CA GLY A 89 0.20 3.21 6.29
C GLY A 89 0.83 2.54 5.06
N LEU A 90 2.08 2.13 5.14
CA LEU A 90 2.76 1.44 4.05
C LEU A 90 3.32 0.10 4.51
N VAL A 91 2.92 -0.95 3.79
CA VAL A 91 3.44 -2.31 3.92
C VAL A 91 4.36 -2.57 2.74
N PHE A 92 5.63 -2.82 3.01
CA PHE A 92 6.67 -3.04 2.01
C PHE A 92 6.73 -4.50 1.57
N GLN A 93 7.32 -4.72 0.40
CA GLN A 93 7.65 -6.03 -0.15
C GLN A 93 8.55 -6.84 0.80
N ASN A 94 9.60 -6.23 1.32
CA ASN A 94 10.44 -6.78 2.39
C ASN A 94 9.90 -6.26 3.72
N PHE A 95 9.53 -7.10 4.61
CA PHE A 95 8.80 -6.85 5.87
C PHE A 95 9.27 -5.59 6.64
N ASN A 96 10.56 -5.23 6.54
CA ASN A 96 11.19 -4.04 7.13
C ASN A 96 10.89 -3.87 8.63
N LEU A 97 10.80 -4.99 9.37
CA LEU A 97 10.66 -4.96 10.82
C LEU A 97 11.97 -4.52 11.47
N PHE A 98 11.86 -3.87 12.59
CA PHE A 98 13.02 -3.54 13.42
C PHE A 98 13.51 -4.83 14.12
N PRO A 99 14.68 -5.39 13.75
CA PRO A 99 15.10 -6.71 14.21
C PRO A 99 15.44 -6.75 15.71
N GLN A 100 15.79 -5.61 16.30
CA GLN A 100 16.11 -5.46 17.72
C GLN A 100 14.88 -5.32 18.62
N TYR A 101 13.69 -5.20 18.05
CA TYR A 101 12.43 -5.03 18.78
C TYR A 101 11.55 -6.27 18.65
N THR A 102 10.81 -6.60 19.71
CA THR A 102 9.77 -7.63 19.67
C THR A 102 8.62 -7.23 18.74
N VAL A 103 7.70 -8.14 18.46
CA VAL A 103 6.47 -7.86 17.72
C VAL A 103 5.71 -6.69 18.37
N LEU A 104 5.46 -6.77 19.67
CA LEU A 104 4.76 -5.72 20.41
C LEU A 104 5.50 -4.38 20.32
N GLN A 105 6.82 -4.37 20.48
CA GLN A 105 7.63 -3.16 20.37
C GLN A 105 7.63 -2.56 18.96
N ASN A 106 7.62 -3.39 17.91
CA ASN A 106 7.48 -2.92 16.53
C ASN A 106 6.18 -2.14 16.31
N LEU A 107 5.08 -2.53 16.97
CA LEU A 107 3.80 -1.85 16.85
C LEU A 107 3.70 -0.62 17.75
N THR A 108 4.31 -0.65 18.94
CA THR A 108 4.17 0.44 19.93
C THR A 108 5.13 1.59 19.72
N LEU A 109 6.27 1.38 19.04
CA LEU A 109 7.34 2.37 18.88
C LEU A 109 6.82 3.71 18.31
N ALA A 110 6.17 3.68 17.14
CA ALA A 110 5.72 4.90 16.47
C ALA A 110 4.60 5.62 17.26
N PRO A 111 3.54 4.94 17.73
CA PRO A 111 2.55 5.58 18.59
C PRO A 111 3.13 6.23 19.85
N THR A 112 4.14 5.60 20.49
CA THR A 112 4.80 6.15 21.68
C THR A 112 5.60 7.41 21.34
N LEU A 113 6.42 7.38 20.29
CA LEU A 113 7.20 8.53 19.84
C LEU A 113 6.31 9.72 19.44
N LEU A 114 5.15 9.45 18.85
CA LEU A 114 4.17 10.44 18.42
C LEU A 114 3.17 10.82 19.53
N LYS A 115 3.33 10.29 20.75
CA LYS A 115 2.46 10.55 21.90
C LYS A 115 0.96 10.35 21.60
N LYS A 116 0.62 9.27 20.89
CA LYS A 116 -0.77 8.95 20.47
C LYS A 116 -1.65 8.35 21.59
N GLY A 117 -1.25 8.49 22.84
CA GLY A 117 -1.94 8.03 24.06
C GLY A 117 -0.96 7.72 25.17
N ASP A 118 -1.46 7.27 26.30
CA ASP A 118 -0.65 6.70 27.38
C ASP A 118 -0.13 5.29 27.01
N GLU A 119 0.86 4.81 27.74
CA GLU A 119 1.52 3.53 27.49
C GLU A 119 0.54 2.34 27.53
N ALA A 120 -0.40 2.35 28.47
CA ALA A 120 -1.38 1.28 28.62
C ALA A 120 -2.33 1.22 27.42
N THR A 121 -2.83 2.36 26.97
CA THR A 121 -3.69 2.48 25.78
C THR A 121 -2.96 2.06 24.50
N ILE A 122 -1.71 2.50 24.32
CA ILE A 122 -0.90 2.11 23.15
C ILE A 122 -0.66 0.60 23.14
N LYS A 123 -0.28 0.02 24.28
CA LYS A 123 -0.05 -1.41 24.44
C LYS A 123 -1.32 -2.22 24.14
N GLN A 124 -2.46 -1.81 24.70
CA GLN A 124 -3.73 -2.48 24.48
C GLN A 124 -4.12 -2.52 23.00
N LYS A 125 -4.04 -1.37 22.31
CA LYS A 125 -4.30 -1.29 20.86
C LYS A 125 -3.34 -2.16 20.04
N ALA A 126 -2.06 -2.19 20.42
CA ALA A 126 -1.09 -3.04 19.74
C ALA A 126 -1.43 -4.53 19.89
N LEU A 127 -1.83 -4.98 21.09
CA LEU A 127 -2.26 -6.36 21.33
C LEU A 127 -3.52 -6.72 20.53
N GLU A 128 -4.48 -5.80 20.40
CA GLU A 128 -5.66 -5.99 19.56
C GLU A 128 -5.30 -6.15 18.07
N LEU A 129 -4.34 -5.36 17.58
CA LEU A 129 -3.84 -5.50 16.21
C LEU A 129 -3.07 -6.81 15.99
N ILE A 130 -2.25 -7.23 16.95
CA ILE A 130 -1.55 -8.52 16.91
C ILE A 130 -2.57 -9.66 16.83
N LYS A 131 -3.64 -9.59 17.63
CA LYS A 131 -4.75 -10.54 17.56
C LYS A 131 -5.45 -10.50 16.21
N LYS A 132 -5.73 -9.31 15.66
CA LYS A 132 -6.39 -9.15 14.35
C LYS A 132 -5.63 -9.85 13.22
N VAL A 133 -4.30 -9.99 13.33
CA VAL A 133 -3.46 -10.70 12.34
C VAL A 133 -3.12 -12.14 12.76
N GLY A 134 -3.75 -12.68 13.81
CA GLY A 134 -3.61 -14.07 14.28
C GLY A 134 -2.23 -14.40 14.84
N LEU A 135 -1.64 -13.49 15.64
CA LEU A 135 -0.30 -13.64 16.21
C LEU A 135 -0.26 -13.40 17.74
N GLU A 136 -1.36 -13.67 18.47
CA GLU A 136 -1.50 -13.37 19.91
C GLU A 136 -0.34 -13.92 20.74
N GLU A 137 0.07 -15.17 20.45
CA GLU A 137 1.14 -15.86 21.18
C GLU A 137 2.55 -15.40 20.79
N LYS A 138 2.66 -14.48 19.82
CA LYS A 138 3.94 -14.02 19.26
C LYS A 138 4.33 -12.59 19.68
N ALA A 139 3.59 -11.97 20.59
CA ALA A 139 3.79 -10.58 20.99
C ALA A 139 5.23 -10.27 21.47
N ASP A 140 5.85 -11.22 22.19
CA ASP A 140 7.20 -11.08 22.76
C ASP A 140 8.30 -11.69 21.87
N PHE A 141 7.96 -12.21 20.69
CA PHE A 141 8.93 -12.78 19.75
C PHE A 141 9.64 -11.67 18.96
N TYR A 142 10.90 -11.94 18.61
CA TYR A 142 11.68 -11.11 17.70
C TYR A 142 11.46 -11.53 16.25
N PRO A 143 11.65 -10.63 15.25
CA PRO A 143 11.46 -10.95 13.84
C PRO A 143 12.20 -12.20 13.36
N CYS A 144 13.42 -12.46 13.85
CA CYS A 144 14.20 -13.65 13.50
C CYS A 144 13.58 -14.98 13.96
N GLN A 145 12.59 -14.93 14.85
CA GLN A 145 11.87 -16.11 15.36
C GLN A 145 10.55 -16.38 14.63
N LEU A 146 10.24 -15.58 13.59
CA LEU A 146 9.00 -15.61 12.84
C LEU A 146 9.22 -16.11 11.41
N SER A 147 8.25 -16.85 10.86
CA SER A 147 8.21 -17.14 9.42
C SER A 147 8.03 -15.87 8.60
N GLY A 148 8.32 -15.91 7.29
CA GLY A 148 8.11 -14.78 6.38
C GLY A 148 6.67 -14.26 6.40
N GLY A 149 5.67 -15.14 6.34
CA GLY A 149 4.26 -14.79 6.44
C GLY A 149 3.88 -14.16 7.78
N GLN A 150 4.46 -14.64 8.89
CA GLN A 150 4.28 -14.03 10.21
C GLN A 150 4.90 -12.64 10.26
N GLN A 151 6.11 -12.46 9.73
CA GLN A 151 6.76 -11.14 9.65
C GLN A 151 5.93 -10.15 8.82
N GLN A 152 5.36 -10.58 7.71
CA GLN A 152 4.49 -9.73 6.88
C GLN A 152 3.20 -9.36 7.61
N ARG A 153 2.59 -10.29 8.33
CA ARG A 153 1.42 -9.99 9.16
C ARG A 153 1.74 -9.01 10.29
N VAL A 154 2.93 -9.07 10.88
CA VAL A 154 3.41 -8.04 11.83
C VAL A 154 3.60 -6.69 11.14
N ALA A 155 4.15 -6.65 9.92
CA ALA A 155 4.31 -5.42 9.15
C ALA A 155 2.96 -4.77 8.83
N ILE A 156 1.93 -5.56 8.50
CA ILE A 156 0.55 -5.09 8.32
C ILE A 156 0.01 -4.50 9.63
N ALA A 157 0.12 -5.21 10.76
CA ALA A 157 -0.34 -4.74 12.06
C ALA A 157 0.38 -3.44 12.48
N ARG A 158 1.70 -3.34 12.21
CA ARG A 158 2.48 -2.12 12.47
C ARG A 158 1.99 -0.93 11.63
N ALA A 159 1.68 -1.15 10.34
CA ALA A 159 1.15 -0.10 9.48
C ALA A 159 -0.21 0.42 9.99
N LEU A 160 -1.03 -0.45 10.58
CA LEU A 160 -2.31 -0.09 11.19
C LEU A 160 -2.18 0.64 12.55
N ALA A 161 -1.04 0.53 13.24
CA ALA A 161 -0.88 1.04 14.61
C ALA A 161 -1.07 2.56 14.77
N LEU A 162 -0.87 3.33 13.69
CA LEU A 162 -1.11 4.77 13.66
C LEU A 162 -2.52 5.15 13.19
N ASN A 163 -3.39 4.16 12.93
CA ASN A 163 -4.74 4.34 12.43
C ASN A 163 -4.79 5.21 11.14
N PRO A 164 -4.08 4.80 10.07
CA PRO A 164 -4.01 5.57 8.83
C PRO A 164 -5.37 5.63 8.14
N LYS A 165 -5.60 6.66 7.33
CA LYS A 165 -6.79 6.79 6.49
C LYS A 165 -6.77 5.84 5.32
N ILE A 166 -5.58 5.55 4.77
CA ILE A 166 -5.37 4.68 3.61
C ILE A 166 -4.17 3.78 3.88
N LEU A 167 -4.31 2.49 3.58
CA LEU A 167 -3.25 1.50 3.70
C LEU A 167 -2.72 1.13 2.32
N PHE A 168 -1.42 1.31 2.11
CA PHE A 168 -0.73 0.97 0.88
C PHE A 168 0.04 -0.35 1.04
N PHE A 169 0.00 -1.19 0.01
CA PHE A 169 0.74 -2.45 -0.07
C PHE A 169 1.61 -2.46 -1.32
N ASP A 170 2.93 -2.59 -1.15
CA ASP A 170 3.88 -2.72 -2.25
C ASP A 170 4.30 -4.20 -2.37
N GLU A 171 3.61 -4.95 -3.21
CA GLU A 171 3.85 -6.37 -3.49
C GLU A 171 3.96 -7.23 -2.20
N PRO A 172 2.93 -7.28 -1.34
CA PRO A 172 3.02 -7.81 0.02
C PRO A 172 3.30 -9.31 0.10
N THR A 173 3.24 -10.04 -1.00
CA THR A 173 3.42 -11.50 -1.06
C THR A 173 4.62 -11.96 -1.86
N SER A 174 5.29 -11.07 -2.60
CA SER A 174 6.35 -11.43 -3.56
C SER A 174 7.61 -12.06 -2.94
N ALA A 175 7.81 -11.89 -1.62
CA ALA A 175 8.92 -12.50 -0.88
C ALA A 175 8.52 -13.78 -0.12
N LEU A 176 7.34 -14.33 -0.41
CA LEU A 176 6.76 -15.47 0.30
C LEU A 176 6.57 -16.67 -0.64
N ASP A 177 6.62 -17.86 -0.05
CA ASP A 177 6.17 -19.06 -0.74
C ASP A 177 4.63 -19.12 -0.86
N PRO A 178 4.06 -19.98 -1.71
CA PRO A 178 2.62 -20.01 -1.98
C PRO A 178 1.74 -20.28 -0.75
N GLU A 179 2.20 -21.06 0.21
CA GLU A 179 1.44 -21.39 1.42
C GLU A 179 1.32 -20.15 2.33
N LEU A 180 2.44 -19.48 2.57
CA LEU A 180 2.48 -18.24 3.37
C LEU A 180 1.80 -17.06 2.67
N THR A 181 1.82 -17.04 1.34
CA THR A 181 1.08 -16.06 0.53
C THR A 181 -0.40 -16.06 0.90
N MET A 182 -1.05 -17.23 0.96
CA MET A 182 -2.47 -17.33 1.27
C MET A 182 -2.82 -16.81 2.67
N GLU A 183 -1.95 -16.99 3.66
CA GLU A 183 -2.14 -16.44 5.01
C GLU A 183 -2.20 -14.91 4.99
N VAL A 184 -1.28 -14.27 4.26
CA VAL A 184 -1.22 -12.80 4.14
C VAL A 184 -2.41 -12.25 3.36
N LEU A 185 -2.79 -12.89 2.24
CA LEU A 185 -3.93 -12.49 1.44
C LEU A 185 -5.25 -12.59 2.24
N ASN A 186 -5.40 -13.59 3.10
CA ASN A 186 -6.57 -13.71 3.98
C ASN A 186 -6.65 -12.56 5.00
N VAL A 187 -5.51 -12.11 5.55
CA VAL A 187 -5.49 -10.92 6.43
C VAL A 187 -5.93 -9.68 5.66
N ILE A 188 -5.45 -9.49 4.42
CA ILE A 188 -5.85 -8.34 3.59
C ILE A 188 -7.35 -8.38 3.25
N LYS A 189 -7.91 -9.56 2.94
CA LYS A 189 -9.36 -9.75 2.76
C LYS A 189 -10.15 -9.34 4.01
N GLY A 190 -9.73 -9.77 5.20
CA GLY A 190 -10.36 -9.36 6.46
C GLY A 190 -10.27 -7.86 6.73
N LEU A 191 -9.23 -7.18 6.23
CA LEU A 191 -9.15 -5.72 6.29
C LEU A 191 -10.17 -5.05 5.36
N LYS A 192 -10.38 -5.56 4.14
CA LYS A 192 -11.46 -5.10 3.25
C LYS A 192 -12.83 -5.23 3.92
N GLU A 193 -13.13 -6.41 4.46
CA GLU A 193 -14.40 -6.69 5.15
C GLU A 193 -14.64 -5.75 6.35
N SER A 194 -13.57 -5.28 6.98
CA SER A 194 -13.64 -4.27 8.06
C SER A 194 -13.72 -2.83 7.56
N GLY A 195 -13.86 -2.59 6.25
CA GLY A 195 -14.01 -1.26 5.64
C GLY A 195 -12.71 -0.45 5.53
N CYS A 196 -11.54 -1.10 5.56
CA CYS A 196 -10.26 -0.41 5.33
C CYS A 196 -10.15 0.06 3.88
N THR A 197 -9.77 1.32 3.69
CA THR A 197 -9.42 1.83 2.36
C THR A 197 -7.99 1.42 2.01
N MET A 198 -7.79 0.80 0.84
CA MET A 198 -6.49 0.23 0.49
C MET A 198 -6.09 0.49 -0.95
N VAL A 199 -4.78 0.64 -1.19
CA VAL A 199 -4.16 0.58 -2.51
C VAL A 199 -3.14 -0.55 -2.50
N ILE A 200 -3.27 -1.50 -3.41
CA ILE A 200 -2.47 -2.74 -3.43
C ILE A 200 -1.75 -2.87 -4.77
N VAL A 201 -0.43 -2.78 -4.76
CA VAL A 201 0.39 -3.23 -5.89
C VAL A 201 0.60 -4.72 -5.74
N THR A 202 0.19 -5.51 -6.74
CA THR A 202 0.29 -6.97 -6.67
C THR A 202 0.49 -7.61 -8.04
N HIS A 203 1.07 -8.79 -8.05
CA HIS A 203 1.13 -9.72 -9.17
C HIS A 203 0.12 -10.87 -9.05
N GLU A 204 -0.66 -10.93 -7.97
CA GLU A 204 -1.68 -11.95 -7.73
C GLU A 204 -3.00 -11.55 -8.41
N MET A 205 -3.16 -11.93 -9.71
CA MET A 205 -4.30 -11.48 -10.52
C MET A 205 -5.65 -11.95 -9.98
N ALA A 206 -5.73 -13.21 -9.53
CA ALA A 206 -6.95 -13.76 -8.93
C ALA A 206 -7.33 -12.99 -7.65
N PHE A 207 -6.34 -12.69 -6.80
CA PHE A 207 -6.56 -11.91 -5.61
C PHE A 207 -6.99 -10.47 -5.94
N ALA A 208 -6.30 -9.81 -6.89
CA ALA A 208 -6.66 -8.46 -7.32
C ALA A 208 -8.12 -8.39 -7.82
N ARG A 209 -8.55 -9.39 -8.62
CA ARG A 209 -9.94 -9.50 -9.07
C ARG A 209 -10.92 -9.65 -7.91
N ASP A 210 -10.62 -10.53 -6.96
CA ASP A 210 -11.55 -10.92 -5.90
C ASP A 210 -11.64 -9.88 -4.76
N VAL A 211 -10.56 -9.11 -4.53
CA VAL A 211 -10.48 -8.18 -3.40
C VAL A 211 -10.73 -6.73 -3.78
N SER A 212 -10.55 -6.35 -5.05
CA SER A 212 -10.61 -4.94 -5.44
C SER A 212 -12.02 -4.49 -5.81
N ASP A 213 -12.26 -3.20 -5.65
CA ASP A 213 -13.44 -2.51 -6.18
C ASP A 213 -13.08 -1.82 -7.50
N LYS A 214 -11.78 -1.56 -7.70
CA LYS A 214 -11.23 -1.01 -8.95
C LYS A 214 -9.84 -1.58 -9.21
N VAL A 215 -9.51 -1.79 -10.48
CA VAL A 215 -8.16 -2.18 -10.93
C VAL A 215 -7.60 -1.14 -11.90
N ILE A 216 -6.32 -0.85 -11.75
CA ILE A 216 -5.53 -0.03 -12.68
C ILE A 216 -4.42 -0.91 -13.27
N PHE A 217 -4.33 -0.96 -14.60
CA PHE A 217 -3.18 -1.52 -15.30
C PHE A 217 -2.22 -0.42 -15.71
N MET A 218 -0.98 -0.49 -15.23
CA MET A 218 0.11 0.43 -15.56
C MET A 218 1.14 -0.21 -16.49
N ASP A 219 1.52 0.51 -17.52
CA ASP A 219 2.64 0.15 -18.40
C ASP A 219 3.38 1.40 -18.89
N GLY A 220 4.72 1.35 -18.92
CA GLY A 220 5.57 2.44 -19.42
C GLY A 220 5.35 3.80 -18.73
N GLY A 221 4.94 3.81 -17.47
CA GLY A 221 4.75 5.03 -16.66
C GLY A 221 3.39 5.72 -16.83
N VAL A 222 2.42 5.07 -17.49
CA VAL A 222 1.06 5.59 -17.66
C VAL A 222 0.02 4.57 -17.21
N ILE A 223 -1.20 5.04 -16.90
CA ILE A 223 -2.37 4.18 -16.76
C ILE A 223 -2.87 3.85 -18.18
N VAL A 224 -2.82 2.56 -18.53
CA VAL A 224 -3.24 2.08 -19.85
C VAL A 224 -4.71 1.70 -19.85
N GLU A 225 -5.18 1.09 -18.75
CA GLU A 225 -6.56 0.70 -18.56
C GLU A 225 -6.93 0.76 -17.08
N GLN A 226 -8.18 1.13 -16.77
CA GLN A 226 -8.69 1.12 -15.41
C GLN A 226 -10.20 0.89 -15.41
N GLY A 227 -10.69 0.22 -14.38
CA GLY A 227 -12.13 -0.04 -14.27
C GLY A 227 -12.47 -1.13 -13.28
N ASP A 228 -13.61 -1.74 -13.49
CA ASP A 228 -14.07 -2.91 -12.74
C ASP A 228 -13.06 -4.07 -12.84
N PRO A 229 -12.78 -4.78 -11.73
CA PRO A 229 -11.79 -5.86 -11.71
C PRO A 229 -12.07 -6.97 -12.73
N GLU A 230 -13.33 -7.39 -12.88
CA GLU A 230 -13.72 -8.43 -13.83
C GLU A 230 -13.51 -7.98 -15.27
N GLN A 231 -13.79 -6.71 -15.58
CA GLN A 231 -13.54 -6.14 -16.89
C GLN A 231 -12.05 -6.07 -17.20
N VAL A 232 -11.23 -5.47 -16.31
CA VAL A 232 -9.80 -5.23 -16.59
C VAL A 232 -9.01 -6.53 -16.62
N ILE A 233 -9.34 -7.52 -15.77
CA ILE A 233 -8.56 -8.76 -15.64
C ILE A 233 -9.05 -9.86 -16.59
N ASN A 234 -10.36 -10.05 -16.71
CA ASN A 234 -10.91 -11.15 -17.52
C ASN A 234 -11.34 -10.72 -18.91
N ASN A 235 -11.79 -9.47 -19.10
CA ASN A 235 -12.28 -8.94 -20.37
C ASN A 235 -11.61 -7.61 -20.77
N PRO A 236 -10.25 -7.52 -20.76
CA PRO A 236 -9.54 -6.29 -21.05
C PRO A 236 -9.87 -5.75 -22.43
N GLN A 237 -10.01 -4.43 -22.56
CA GLN A 237 -10.30 -3.76 -23.82
C GLN A 237 -9.02 -3.34 -24.54
N ASN A 238 -7.98 -2.96 -23.80
CA ASN A 238 -6.72 -2.50 -24.36
C ASN A 238 -5.81 -3.68 -24.75
N GLU A 239 -5.22 -3.63 -25.93
CA GLU A 239 -4.35 -4.69 -26.45
C GLU A 239 -3.09 -4.91 -25.59
N ARG A 240 -2.56 -3.87 -24.95
CA ARG A 240 -1.41 -3.98 -24.03
C ARG A 240 -1.80 -4.75 -22.77
N THR A 241 -3.00 -4.49 -22.23
CA THR A 241 -3.55 -5.23 -21.08
C THR A 241 -3.76 -6.71 -21.44
N LYS A 242 -4.36 -7.00 -22.59
CA LYS A 242 -4.54 -8.38 -23.08
C LYS A 242 -3.22 -9.12 -23.18
N HIS A 243 -2.22 -8.50 -23.83
CA HIS A 243 -0.91 -9.09 -23.98
C HIS A 243 -0.22 -9.38 -22.63
N PHE A 244 -0.31 -8.45 -21.68
CA PHE A 244 0.24 -8.64 -20.33
C PHE A 244 -0.42 -9.82 -19.62
N LEU A 245 -1.77 -9.86 -19.60
CA LEU A 245 -2.52 -10.89 -18.89
C LEU A 245 -2.39 -12.29 -19.54
N ASN A 246 -2.29 -12.37 -20.86
CA ASN A 246 -2.06 -13.65 -21.54
C ASN A 246 -0.69 -14.23 -21.17
N ARG A 247 0.36 -13.41 -21.18
CA ARG A 247 1.70 -13.86 -20.71
C ARG A 247 1.71 -14.31 -19.26
N TYR A 248 0.90 -13.68 -18.43
CA TYR A 248 0.74 -14.09 -17.04
C TYR A 248 0.07 -15.48 -16.93
N LYS A 249 -1.00 -15.72 -17.70
CA LYS A 249 -1.71 -17.02 -17.73
C LYS A 249 -0.84 -18.17 -18.25
N GLU A 250 0.09 -17.89 -19.16
CA GLU A 250 1.01 -18.90 -19.71
C GLU A 250 2.13 -19.30 -18.73
N ASN A 251 2.44 -18.44 -17.73
CA ASN A 251 3.53 -18.64 -16.78
C ASN A 251 3.02 -18.99 -15.36
N SER A 252 1.71 -19.11 -15.12
CA SER A 252 1.06 -19.51 -13.88
C SER A 252 0.51 -20.91 -13.95
#